data_f8426a492b14921c5bee37c04e169cc3
#
_entry.id   f8426a492b14921c5bee37c04e169cc3
#
_cell.length_a   1.000
_cell.length_b   1.000
_cell.length_c   1.000
_cell.angle_alpha   90.00
_cell.angle_beta   90.00
_cell.angle_gamma   90.00
#
_symmetry.space_group_name_H-M   'P 1'
#
loop_
_entity.id
_entity.type
_entity.pdbx_description
1 polymer ?
#
loop_
_entity_poly.entity_id
_entity_poly.type
_entity_poly.pdbx_seq_one_letter_code
_entity_poly.pdbx_strand_id
1 'polypeptide(L)'
;MRKLGFFFILLCLSWQGFTKETEEHSEIHDLMAYLLDPAAEAIWDSAGYVITEEGEFNLEPTDQEGWDKVKHGAKVISESSYLLSMPSRAVDDAQWVALSMALKRIGERAFEAAENEDSEELFKVGADLYQVCVACHQTYWIKEE
;
A
#
# COMPACT_ATOMS: atom_id res chain seq x y z
N MET A 1 -33.86 -45.20 46.31
CA MET A 1 -34.08 -43.75 46.19
C MET A 1 -32.94 -43.14 45.39
N ARG A 2 -33.31 -42.60 44.25
CA ARG A 2 -32.46 -42.28 43.09
C ARG A 2 -31.59 -41.05 43.32
N LYS A 3 -30.30 -41.14 43.06
CA LYS A 3 -29.42 -39.99 42.82
C LYS A 3 -29.12 -39.93 41.34
N LEU A 4 -29.75 -39.03 40.62
CA LEU A 4 -29.49 -38.72 39.23
C LEU A 4 -28.43 -37.61 39.16
N GLY A 5 -27.45 -37.81 38.41
CA GLY A 5 -26.25 -37.14 38.12
C GLY A 5 -26.40 -35.78 37.45
N PHE A 6 -25.43 -34.97 37.79
CA PHE A 6 -25.12 -33.73 37.13
C PHE A 6 -23.86 -33.95 36.30
N PHE A 7 -24.04 -34.13 35.02
CA PHE A 7 -22.92 -34.23 34.09
C PHE A 7 -23.35 -33.62 32.75
N PHE A 8 -23.23 -32.32 32.62
CA PHE A 8 -23.18 -31.61 31.34
C PHE A 8 -22.80 -30.17 31.63
N ILE A 9 -21.69 -29.73 31.18
CA ILE A 9 -21.29 -28.41 30.62
C ILE A 9 -19.77 -28.31 30.71
N LEU A 10 -19.07 -28.73 29.70
CA LEU A 10 -17.68 -28.31 29.43
C LEU A 10 -17.29 -28.70 28.00
N LEU A 11 -17.86 -27.98 27.03
CA LEU A 11 -17.38 -28.08 25.62
C LEU A 11 -17.87 -26.89 24.81
N CYS A 12 -17.35 -25.70 25.08
CA CYS A 12 -17.49 -24.54 24.17
C CYS A 12 -16.45 -23.46 24.47
N LEU A 13 -15.17 -23.77 24.37
CA LEU A 13 -14.11 -22.75 24.47
C LEU A 13 -12.88 -23.14 23.63
N SER A 14 -13.04 -23.17 22.33
CA SER A 14 -11.86 -23.34 21.44
C SER A 14 -12.07 -22.89 19.99
N TRP A 15 -12.88 -21.87 19.72
CA TRP A 15 -13.06 -21.43 18.34
C TRP A 15 -12.96 -19.90 18.15
N GLN A 16 -12.14 -19.20 18.90
CA GLN A 16 -11.96 -17.73 18.76
C GLN A 16 -10.59 -17.32 18.21
N GLY A 17 -9.71 -18.26 17.86
CA GLY A 17 -8.36 -17.94 17.40
C GLY A 17 -8.18 -17.84 15.89
N PHE A 18 -9.13 -18.33 15.08
CA PHE A 18 -8.91 -18.51 13.64
C PHE A 18 -9.44 -17.37 12.75
N THR A 19 -10.28 -16.49 13.27
CA THR A 19 -10.92 -15.45 12.46
C THR A 19 -10.14 -14.14 12.39
N LYS A 20 -9.28 -13.86 13.38
CA LYS A 20 -8.58 -12.57 13.46
C LYS A 20 -7.45 -12.44 12.42
N GLU A 21 -6.71 -13.50 12.18
CA GLU A 21 -5.55 -13.51 11.26
C GLU A 21 -5.97 -13.40 9.79
N THR A 22 -7.09 -13.99 9.41
CA THR A 22 -7.65 -13.91 8.05
C THR A 22 -8.30 -12.56 7.74
N GLU A 23 -8.91 -11.90 8.72
CA GLU A 23 -9.47 -10.54 8.55
C GLU A 23 -8.37 -9.49 8.39
N GLU A 24 -7.30 -9.59 9.17
CA GLU A 24 -6.17 -8.65 9.15
C GLU A 24 -5.38 -8.73 7.82
N HIS A 25 -5.20 -9.91 7.25
CA HIS A 25 -4.62 -10.10 5.90
C HIS A 25 -5.49 -9.51 4.80
N SER A 26 -6.82 -9.64 4.87
CA SER A 26 -7.75 -9.03 3.93
C SER A 26 -7.65 -7.51 3.93
N GLU A 27 -7.56 -6.86 5.10
CA GLU A 27 -7.49 -5.41 5.22
C GLU A 27 -6.20 -4.82 4.62
N ILE A 28 -5.04 -5.48 4.78
CA ILE A 28 -3.78 -5.03 4.17
C ILE A 28 -3.80 -5.26 2.66
N HIS A 29 -4.29 -6.42 2.20
CA HIS A 29 -4.45 -6.71 0.79
C HIS A 29 -5.34 -5.68 0.10
N ASP A 30 -6.48 -5.35 0.69
CA ASP A 30 -7.41 -4.36 0.13
C ASP A 30 -6.78 -2.96 0.08
N LEU A 31 -6.01 -2.58 1.08
CA LEU A 31 -5.25 -1.32 1.08
C LEU A 31 -4.23 -1.29 -0.06
N MET A 32 -3.52 -2.41 -0.32
CA MET A 32 -2.59 -2.53 -1.44
C MET A 32 -3.34 -2.45 -2.78
N ALA A 33 -4.33 -3.32 -3.00
CA ALA A 33 -4.98 -3.51 -4.29
C ALA A 33 -5.88 -2.32 -4.70
N TYR A 34 -6.52 -1.64 -3.74
CA TYR A 34 -7.53 -0.62 -4.06
C TYR A 34 -7.08 0.81 -3.78
N LEU A 35 -6.01 1.03 -3.01
CA LEU A 35 -5.49 2.36 -2.74
C LEU A 35 -4.08 2.54 -3.29
N LEU A 36 -3.12 1.71 -2.85
CA LEU A 36 -1.71 1.94 -3.15
C LEU A 36 -1.35 1.62 -4.59
N ASP A 37 -1.81 0.50 -5.13
CA ASP A 37 -1.51 0.07 -6.49
C ASP A 37 -2.01 1.09 -7.52
N PRO A 38 -3.32 1.46 -7.58
CA PRO A 38 -3.80 2.45 -8.54
C PRO A 38 -3.21 3.86 -8.32
N ALA A 39 -2.83 4.20 -7.09
CA ALA A 39 -2.17 5.47 -6.80
C ALA A 39 -0.71 5.50 -7.29
N ALA A 40 0.01 4.38 -7.18
CA ALA A 40 1.36 4.23 -7.71
C ALA A 40 1.35 4.23 -9.25
N GLU A 41 0.40 3.51 -9.87
CA GLU A 41 0.20 3.54 -11.33
C GLU A 41 -0.05 4.96 -11.83
N ALA A 42 -0.83 5.78 -11.13
CA ALA A 42 -1.05 7.18 -11.52
C ALA A 42 0.25 8.00 -11.59
N ILE A 43 1.26 7.66 -10.79
CA ILE A 43 2.59 8.28 -10.83
C ILE A 43 3.42 7.69 -11.98
N TRP A 44 3.49 6.35 -12.09
CA TRP A 44 4.32 5.67 -13.09
C TRP A 44 3.85 5.89 -14.52
N ASP A 45 2.54 5.89 -14.76
CA ASP A 45 1.93 6.17 -16.06
C ASP A 45 2.07 7.63 -16.51
N SER A 46 2.56 8.49 -15.63
CA SER A 46 2.71 9.93 -15.85
C SER A 46 4.18 10.37 -15.88
N ALA A 47 5.13 9.42 -15.96
CA ALA A 47 6.56 9.72 -15.93
C ALA A 47 7.39 8.80 -16.84
N GLY A 48 8.33 9.39 -17.57
CA GLY A 48 9.25 8.66 -18.45
C GLY A 48 8.72 8.48 -19.87
N TYR A 49 9.13 7.39 -20.51
CA TYR A 49 8.89 7.13 -21.92
C TYR A 49 8.49 5.68 -22.16
N VAL A 50 7.57 5.46 -23.09
CA VAL A 50 7.25 4.13 -23.63
C VAL A 50 7.79 4.04 -25.05
N ILE A 51 8.57 3.00 -25.34
CA ILE A 51 9.12 2.71 -26.66
C ILE A 51 8.34 1.54 -27.24
N THR A 52 7.71 1.76 -28.39
CA THR A 52 6.95 0.76 -29.15
C THR A 52 7.51 0.65 -30.57
N GLU A 53 6.97 -0.27 -31.38
CA GLU A 53 7.29 -0.34 -32.83
C GLU A 53 6.88 0.94 -33.58
N GLU A 54 5.95 1.72 -33.05
CA GLU A 54 5.43 2.96 -33.63
C GLU A 54 6.26 4.19 -33.26
N GLY A 55 7.13 4.08 -32.23
CA GLY A 55 8.01 5.17 -31.80
C GLY A 55 8.14 5.28 -30.29
N GLU A 56 8.71 6.40 -29.86
CA GLU A 56 8.88 6.78 -28.47
C GLU A 56 7.77 7.78 -28.06
N PHE A 57 7.10 7.50 -26.95
CA PHE A 57 6.01 8.31 -26.42
C PHE A 57 6.39 8.80 -25.01
N ASN A 58 6.38 10.12 -24.83
CA ASN A 58 6.52 10.74 -23.52
C ASN A 58 5.22 10.56 -22.73
N LEU A 59 5.33 10.12 -21.47
CA LEU A 59 4.19 9.90 -20.55
C LEU A 59 3.86 11.13 -19.71
N GLU A 60 4.63 12.20 -19.83
CA GLU A 60 4.43 13.45 -19.11
C GLU A 60 3.00 13.99 -19.32
N PRO A 61 2.29 14.41 -18.26
CA PRO A 61 0.99 15.04 -18.38
C PRO A 61 1.07 16.33 -19.21
N THR A 62 0.18 16.46 -20.17
CA THR A 62 0.15 17.61 -21.11
C THR A 62 -0.86 18.69 -20.70
N ASP A 63 -1.64 18.44 -19.65
CA ASP A 63 -2.68 19.35 -19.15
C ASP A 63 -2.84 19.25 -17.63
N GLN A 64 -3.62 20.17 -17.07
CA GLN A 64 -3.87 20.26 -15.63
C GLN A 64 -4.58 19.03 -15.09
N GLU A 65 -5.46 18.39 -15.86
CA GLU A 65 -6.19 17.19 -15.43
C GLU A 65 -5.21 16.01 -15.20
N GLY A 66 -4.23 15.85 -16.08
CA GLY A 66 -3.16 14.88 -15.93
C GLY A 66 -2.31 15.12 -14.67
N TRP A 67 -1.88 16.36 -14.44
CA TRP A 67 -1.13 16.72 -13.22
C TRP A 67 -1.99 16.57 -11.95
N ASP A 68 -3.28 16.85 -12.00
CA ASP A 68 -4.19 16.64 -10.87
C ASP A 68 -4.37 15.15 -10.55
N LYS A 69 -4.36 14.26 -11.56
CA LYS A 69 -4.35 12.81 -11.37
C LYS A 69 -3.10 12.37 -10.59
N VAL A 70 -1.92 12.88 -10.98
CA VAL A 70 -0.65 12.57 -10.28
C VAL A 70 -0.69 13.08 -8.84
N LYS A 71 -1.13 14.32 -8.61
CA LYS A 71 -1.29 14.89 -7.26
C LYS A 71 -2.22 14.04 -6.39
N HIS A 72 -3.32 13.57 -6.97
CA HIS A 72 -4.25 12.68 -6.26
C HIS A 72 -3.58 11.37 -5.85
N GLY A 73 -2.91 10.67 -6.78
CA GLY A 73 -2.16 9.46 -6.49
C GLY A 73 -1.10 9.68 -5.41
N ALA A 74 -0.32 10.76 -5.53
CA ALA A 74 0.71 11.12 -4.56
C ALA A 74 0.15 11.36 -3.14
N LYS A 75 -1.03 11.99 -3.02
CA LYS A 75 -1.73 12.14 -1.73
C LYS A 75 -2.23 10.82 -1.19
N VAL A 76 -2.81 9.95 -2.02
CA VAL A 76 -3.23 8.63 -1.59
C VAL A 76 -2.03 7.82 -1.06
N ILE A 77 -0.88 7.85 -1.75
CA ILE A 77 0.36 7.21 -1.28
C ILE A 77 0.78 7.75 0.09
N SER A 78 0.87 9.07 0.26
CA SER A 78 1.33 9.67 1.50
C SER A 78 0.38 9.41 2.67
N GLU A 79 -0.93 9.49 2.47
CA GLU A 79 -1.93 9.25 3.52
C GLU A 79 -2.07 7.75 3.86
N SER A 80 -1.95 6.86 2.87
CA SER A 80 -1.99 5.41 3.11
C SER A 80 -0.85 4.93 4.02
N SER A 81 0.27 5.66 4.10
CA SER A 81 1.35 5.38 5.03
C SER A 81 0.91 5.40 6.49
N TYR A 82 -0.01 6.29 6.86
CA TYR A 82 -0.60 6.33 8.20
C TYR A 82 -1.51 5.13 8.44
N LEU A 83 -2.28 4.72 7.43
CA LEU A 83 -3.13 3.53 7.52
C LEU A 83 -2.30 2.27 7.74
N LEU A 84 -1.15 2.14 7.07
CA LEU A 84 -0.20 1.05 7.27
C LEU A 84 0.43 1.06 8.67
N SER A 85 0.68 2.26 9.21
CA SER A 85 1.33 2.44 10.53
C SER A 85 0.36 2.31 11.71
N MET A 86 -0.93 2.07 11.48
CA MET A 86 -1.89 1.88 12.57
C MET A 86 -1.52 0.63 13.38
N PRO A 87 -1.63 0.68 14.72
CA PRO A 87 -1.30 -0.47 15.57
C PRO A 87 -2.06 -1.76 15.25
N SER A 88 -3.23 -1.65 14.62
CA SER A 88 -4.02 -2.80 14.15
C SER A 88 -3.49 -3.40 12.84
N ARG A 89 -2.59 -2.73 12.11
CA ARG A 89 -2.05 -3.14 10.82
C ARG A 89 -0.53 -3.30 10.81
N ALA A 90 0.16 -2.63 11.73
CA ALA A 90 1.61 -2.72 11.81
C ALA A 90 2.06 -4.13 12.22
N VAL A 91 2.90 -4.76 11.38
CA VAL A 91 3.44 -6.10 11.63
C VAL A 91 4.53 -6.04 12.71
N ASP A 92 5.29 -4.94 12.77
CA ASP A 92 6.25 -4.65 13.82
C ASP A 92 6.37 -3.15 14.08
N ASP A 93 6.95 -2.78 15.22
CA ASP A 93 7.06 -1.38 15.66
C ASP A 93 8.25 -0.62 15.05
N ALA A 94 9.15 -1.28 14.34
CA ALA A 94 10.40 -0.67 13.87
C ALA A 94 10.48 -0.61 12.34
N GLN A 95 10.68 -1.74 11.69
CA GLN A 95 10.97 -1.79 10.26
C GLN A 95 9.72 -1.50 9.42
N TRP A 96 8.57 -2.07 9.80
CA TRP A 96 7.30 -1.78 9.14
C TRP A 96 6.95 -0.29 9.17
N VAL A 97 7.04 0.32 10.36
CA VAL A 97 6.76 1.75 10.52
C VAL A 97 7.78 2.60 9.77
N ALA A 98 9.06 2.22 9.77
CA ALA A 98 10.10 2.95 9.02
C ALA A 98 9.85 2.93 7.51
N LEU A 99 9.44 1.78 6.94
CA LEU A 99 9.09 1.65 5.52
C LEU A 99 7.80 2.41 5.19
N SER A 100 6.79 2.37 6.05
CA SER A 100 5.58 3.17 5.91
C SER A 100 5.90 4.68 5.89
N MET A 101 6.81 5.14 6.75
CA MET A 101 7.24 6.54 6.76
C MET A 101 8.14 6.89 5.55
N ALA A 102 8.87 5.93 4.98
CA ALA A 102 9.56 6.13 3.71
C ALA A 102 8.55 6.34 2.57
N LEU A 103 7.50 5.52 2.51
CA LEU A 103 6.40 5.66 1.55
C LEU A 103 5.73 7.04 1.64
N LYS A 104 5.48 7.53 2.86
CA LYS A 104 4.97 8.89 3.10
C LYS A 104 5.83 9.95 2.43
N ARG A 105 7.14 9.93 2.69
CA ARG A 105 8.06 10.94 2.14
C ARG A 105 8.12 10.89 0.61
N ILE A 106 8.02 9.71 0.02
CA ILE A 106 7.98 9.56 -1.43
C ILE A 106 6.67 10.15 -2.00
N GLY A 107 5.53 9.87 -1.38
CA GLY A 107 4.26 10.48 -1.77
C GLY A 107 4.27 12.02 -1.68
N GLU A 108 4.88 12.58 -0.62
CA GLU A 108 5.03 14.03 -0.47
C GLU A 108 5.93 14.63 -1.58
N ARG A 109 7.05 13.98 -1.94
CA ARG A 109 7.91 14.40 -3.05
C ARG A 109 7.21 14.32 -4.40
N ALA A 110 6.43 13.24 -4.65
CA ALA A 110 5.65 13.10 -5.86
C ALA A 110 4.60 14.21 -5.99
N PHE A 111 3.96 14.56 -4.87
CA PHE A 111 3.00 15.67 -4.84
C PHE A 111 3.68 17.01 -5.17
N GLU A 112 4.83 17.31 -4.58
CA GLU A 112 5.59 18.52 -4.85
C GLU A 112 6.07 18.59 -6.31
N ALA A 113 6.55 17.48 -6.87
CA ALA A 113 6.92 17.39 -8.29
C ALA A 113 5.71 17.69 -9.19
N ALA A 114 4.54 17.13 -8.86
CA ALA A 114 3.32 17.38 -9.63
C ALA A 114 2.76 18.80 -9.46
N GLU A 115 2.92 19.44 -8.30
CA GLU A 115 2.56 20.86 -8.10
C GLU A 115 3.41 21.79 -8.95
N ASN A 116 4.69 21.43 -9.15
CA ASN A 116 5.64 22.20 -9.95
C ASN A 116 5.66 21.78 -11.43
N GLU A 117 4.86 20.80 -11.82
CA GLU A 117 4.85 20.20 -13.17
C GLU A 117 6.27 19.74 -13.60
N ASP A 118 7.06 19.22 -12.62
CA ASP A 118 8.44 18.76 -12.80
C ASP A 118 8.46 17.26 -13.16
N SER A 119 8.41 16.98 -14.47
CA SER A 119 8.42 15.61 -15.00
C SER A 119 9.73 14.88 -14.75
N GLU A 120 10.87 15.58 -14.70
CA GLU A 120 12.17 14.97 -14.41
C GLU A 120 12.25 14.49 -12.95
N GLU A 121 11.81 15.32 -12.01
CA GLU A 121 11.74 14.92 -10.60
C GLU A 121 10.67 13.84 -10.39
N LEU A 122 9.53 13.91 -11.07
CA LEU A 122 8.48 12.89 -11.00
C LEU A 122 9.01 11.52 -11.43
N PHE A 123 9.81 11.46 -12.49
CA PHE A 123 10.44 10.22 -12.96
C PHE A 123 11.38 9.62 -11.89
N LYS A 124 12.22 10.45 -11.26
CA LYS A 124 13.11 10.01 -10.17
C LYS A 124 12.31 9.48 -8.97
N VAL A 125 11.27 10.21 -8.60
CA VAL A 125 10.39 9.83 -7.49
C VAL A 125 9.64 8.53 -7.78
N GLY A 126 9.22 8.29 -9.02
CA GLY A 126 8.61 7.03 -9.44
C GLY A 126 9.55 5.84 -9.25
N ALA A 127 10.83 6.00 -9.56
CA ALA A 127 11.85 4.99 -9.32
C ALA A 127 12.08 4.74 -7.81
N ASP A 128 12.13 5.80 -7.00
CA ASP A 128 12.27 5.70 -5.54
C ASP A 128 11.05 5.03 -4.90
N LEU A 129 9.83 5.32 -5.40
CA LEU A 129 8.59 4.67 -4.98
C LEU A 129 8.68 3.15 -5.20
N TYR A 130 9.10 2.72 -6.37
CA TYR A 130 9.30 1.30 -6.67
C TYR A 130 10.26 0.63 -5.68
N GLN A 131 11.37 1.30 -5.34
CA GLN A 131 12.34 0.75 -4.37
C GLN A 131 11.75 0.57 -2.97
N VAL A 132 10.90 1.49 -2.50
CA VAL A 132 10.23 1.36 -1.20
C VAL A 132 9.23 0.20 -1.24
N CYS A 133 8.46 0.04 -2.32
CA CYS A 133 7.54 -1.08 -2.50
C CYS A 133 8.29 -2.43 -2.46
N VAL A 134 9.39 -2.54 -3.22
CA VAL A 134 10.22 -3.75 -3.27
C VAL A 134 10.81 -4.07 -1.90
N ALA A 135 11.36 -3.08 -1.19
CA ALA A 135 11.96 -3.29 0.12
C ALA A 135 10.95 -3.81 1.15
N CYS A 136 9.72 -3.26 1.14
CA CYS A 136 8.64 -3.73 2.00
C CYS A 136 8.20 -5.15 1.62
N HIS A 137 7.94 -5.40 0.36
CA HIS A 137 7.46 -6.70 -0.13
C HIS A 137 8.51 -7.81 0.01
N GLN A 138 9.80 -7.52 -0.09
CA GLN A 138 10.85 -8.50 0.19
C GLN A 138 10.86 -8.97 1.64
N THR A 139 10.42 -8.12 2.56
CA THR A 139 10.42 -8.43 4.00
C THR A 139 9.10 -9.05 4.44
N TYR A 140 7.97 -8.51 3.96
CA TYR A 140 6.65 -8.79 4.50
C TYR A 140 5.67 -9.45 3.52
N TRP A 141 6.08 -9.71 2.28
CA TRP A 141 5.23 -10.43 1.36
C TRP A 141 5.11 -11.88 1.80
N ILE A 142 3.99 -12.24 2.38
CA ILE A 142 3.66 -13.60 2.73
C ILE A 142 3.22 -14.31 1.45
N LYS A 143 4.04 -15.25 0.97
CA LYS A 143 3.60 -16.17 -0.08
C LYS A 143 2.69 -17.18 0.58
N GLU A 144 1.43 -17.23 0.17
CA GLU A 144 0.58 -18.38 0.48
C GLU A 144 1.23 -19.62 -0.16
N GLU A 145 1.57 -20.61 0.67
CA GLU A 145 2.09 -21.91 0.24
C GLU A 145 0.94 -22.82 -0.25
#